data_86853231117b4f49d020f378c14be225
#
_entry.id   86853231117b4f49d020f378c14be225
#
_cell.length_a   1.000
_cell.length_b   1.000
_cell.length_c   1.000
_cell.angle_alpha   90.00
_cell.angle_beta   90.00
_cell.angle_gamma   90.00
#
_symmetry.space_group_name_H-M   'P 1'
#
loop_
_entity.id
_entity.type
_entity.pdbx_description
1 polymer ?
#
loop_
_entity_poly.entity_id
_entity_poly.type
_entity_poly.pdbx_seq_one_letter_code
_entity_poly.pdbx_strand_id
1 'polypeptide(L)'
;MIIGRLTGTVAALGADNILIDVNGVGYVCMAGTRLLSKAHVGETSVLHVETKVSEAAITLYAFGSDEERAWFVRLQDVHGVAGKAAMAILDAITPSELMNAIALGDASVLTRAKGVGKKLAERITGELAGKPPPMGRFGKFETAQVAGLASAPVAATTGARSEAISALVNLGYAQSDAARAVASAAKDAGDDDVSLLIKAALKELAR
;
A
#
# COMPACT_ATOMS: atom_id res chain seq x y z
N MET A 1 -6.72 4.84 -16.39
CA MET A 1 -7.34 4.52 -15.10
C MET A 1 -8.13 5.71 -14.60
N ILE A 2 -9.35 5.48 -14.06
CA ILE A 2 -10.30 6.55 -13.72
C ILE A 2 -10.53 6.62 -12.21
N ILE A 3 -10.70 5.45 -11.54
CA ILE A 3 -10.96 5.37 -10.10
C ILE A 3 -9.78 4.66 -9.44
N GLY A 4 -9.09 5.35 -8.52
CA GLY A 4 -7.90 4.84 -7.84
C GLY A 4 -8.08 4.57 -6.34
N ARG A 5 -9.04 5.26 -5.71
CA ARG A 5 -9.38 5.11 -4.29
C ARG A 5 -10.83 5.52 -4.07
N LEU A 6 -11.52 4.78 -3.22
CA LEU A 6 -12.85 5.14 -2.74
C LEU A 6 -12.81 5.21 -1.21
N THR A 7 -13.41 6.27 -0.67
CA THR A 7 -13.64 6.41 0.77
C THR A 7 -15.11 6.67 0.97
N GLY A 8 -15.77 5.81 1.72
CA GLY A 8 -17.22 5.88 1.91
C GLY A 8 -17.71 4.83 2.90
N THR A 9 -19.02 4.69 2.99
CA THR A 9 -19.68 3.73 3.88
C THR A 9 -19.93 2.41 3.15
N VAL A 10 -19.61 1.30 3.78
CA VAL A 10 -19.93 -0.04 3.26
C VAL A 10 -21.45 -0.21 3.31
N ALA A 11 -22.09 -0.22 2.15
CA ALA A 11 -23.54 -0.35 2.04
C ALA A 11 -24.00 -1.82 2.01
N ALA A 12 -23.21 -2.71 1.38
CA ALA A 12 -23.50 -4.14 1.34
C ALA A 12 -22.22 -4.95 1.08
N LEU A 13 -22.24 -6.22 1.49
CA LEU A 13 -21.21 -7.22 1.23
C LEU A 13 -21.83 -8.39 0.48
N GLY A 14 -21.23 -8.76 -0.66
CA GLY A 14 -21.54 -9.96 -1.41
C GLY A 14 -20.53 -11.07 -1.17
N ALA A 15 -20.63 -12.16 -1.95
CA ALA A 15 -19.71 -13.29 -1.85
C ALA A 15 -18.31 -12.96 -2.34
N ASP A 16 -18.18 -12.08 -3.34
CA ASP A 16 -16.94 -11.69 -4.02
C ASP A 16 -16.89 -10.20 -4.37
N ASN A 17 -17.76 -9.40 -3.77
CA ASN A 17 -17.84 -7.97 -4.03
C ASN A 17 -18.28 -7.18 -2.79
N ILE A 18 -17.99 -5.89 -2.81
CA ILE A 18 -18.36 -4.90 -1.80
C ILE A 18 -19.06 -3.73 -2.50
N LEU A 19 -20.19 -3.30 -1.95
CA LEU A 19 -20.84 -2.05 -2.35
C LEU A 19 -20.44 -0.96 -1.36
N ILE A 20 -19.75 0.06 -1.85
CA ILE A 20 -19.37 1.23 -1.06
C ILE A 20 -20.16 2.46 -1.55
N ASP A 21 -20.82 3.14 -0.63
CA ASP A 21 -21.49 4.41 -0.86
C ASP A 21 -20.52 5.56 -0.67
N VAL A 22 -20.36 6.37 -1.68
CA VAL A 22 -19.55 7.59 -1.64
C VAL A 22 -20.47 8.78 -1.96
N ASN A 23 -20.94 9.45 -0.94
CA ASN A 23 -21.82 10.60 -1.04
C ASN A 23 -23.10 10.34 -1.88
N GLY A 24 -23.74 9.19 -1.67
CA GLY A 24 -24.97 8.81 -2.39
C GLY A 24 -24.75 8.11 -3.72
N VAL A 25 -23.49 7.86 -4.12
CA VAL A 25 -23.16 7.04 -5.28
C VAL A 25 -22.61 5.71 -4.85
N GLY A 26 -23.31 4.61 -5.19
CA GLY A 26 -22.89 3.25 -4.87
C GLY A 26 -21.91 2.69 -5.92
N TYR A 27 -20.73 2.28 -5.47
CA TYR A 27 -19.72 1.60 -6.29
C TYR A 27 -19.64 0.13 -5.92
N VAL A 28 -19.89 -0.75 -6.90
CA VAL A 28 -19.67 -2.19 -6.74
C VAL A 28 -18.24 -2.52 -7.13
N CYS A 29 -17.46 -3.05 -6.18
CA CYS A 29 -16.09 -3.45 -6.40
C CYS A 29 -15.91 -4.94 -6.13
N MET A 30 -15.23 -5.65 -7.03
CA MET A 30 -14.77 -7.02 -6.77
C MET A 30 -13.76 -7.00 -5.64
N ALA A 31 -13.93 -7.87 -4.66
CA ALA A 31 -13.15 -7.91 -3.45
C ALA A 31 -12.84 -9.35 -3.03
N GLY A 32 -11.64 -9.59 -2.53
CA GLY A 32 -11.24 -10.87 -1.98
C GLY A 32 -11.80 -11.11 -0.59
N THR A 33 -11.82 -12.38 -0.16
CA THR A 33 -12.39 -12.81 1.14
C THR A 33 -11.66 -12.15 2.31
N ARG A 34 -10.36 -11.86 2.16
CA ARG A 34 -9.56 -11.17 3.18
C ARG A 34 -10.04 -9.74 3.43
N LEU A 35 -10.40 -8.99 2.38
CA LEU A 35 -10.97 -7.66 2.52
C LEU A 35 -12.39 -7.75 3.07
N LEU A 36 -13.22 -8.63 2.51
CA LEU A 36 -14.61 -8.81 2.91
C LEU A 36 -14.76 -9.22 4.39
N SER A 37 -13.86 -10.07 4.90
CA SER A 37 -13.90 -10.51 6.31
C SER A 37 -13.59 -9.41 7.32
N LYS A 38 -12.96 -8.30 6.88
CA LYS A 38 -12.63 -7.14 7.72
C LYS A 38 -13.62 -5.98 7.56
N ALA A 39 -14.43 -6.01 6.51
CA ALA A 39 -15.41 -4.97 6.23
C ALA A 39 -16.73 -5.25 6.94
N HIS A 40 -17.37 -4.21 7.48
CA HIS A 40 -18.67 -4.31 8.13
C HIS A 40 -19.64 -3.30 7.51
N VAL A 41 -20.86 -3.74 7.25
CA VAL A 41 -21.93 -2.88 6.72
C VAL A 41 -22.19 -1.74 7.70
N GLY A 42 -22.28 -0.52 7.19
CA GLY A 42 -22.46 0.71 7.96
C GLY A 42 -21.17 1.39 8.41
N GLU A 43 -20.01 0.73 8.31
CA GLU A 43 -18.73 1.33 8.67
C GLU A 43 -18.10 2.07 7.49
N THR A 44 -17.33 3.12 7.80
CA THR A 44 -16.52 3.84 6.81
C THR A 44 -15.29 3.01 6.45
N SER A 45 -15.05 2.83 5.16
CA SER A 45 -13.90 2.10 4.64
C SER A 45 -13.14 2.90 3.59
N VAL A 46 -11.83 2.68 3.53
CA VAL A 46 -10.95 3.18 2.48
C VAL A 46 -10.52 2.02 1.61
N LEU A 47 -10.89 2.05 0.35
CA LEU A 47 -10.57 1.02 -0.63
C LEU A 47 -9.57 1.55 -1.66
N HIS A 48 -8.48 0.83 -1.86
CA HIS A 48 -7.56 1.06 -2.97
C HIS A 48 -8.11 0.32 -4.19
N VAL A 49 -8.33 1.05 -5.28
CA VAL A 49 -9.08 0.52 -6.43
C VAL A 49 -8.20 0.42 -7.67
N GLU A 50 -8.30 -0.69 -8.36
CA GLU A 50 -7.85 -0.86 -9.73
C GLU A 50 -9.05 -0.91 -10.67
N THR A 51 -9.08 0.00 -11.65
CA THR A 51 -10.13 0.04 -12.67
C THR A 51 -9.67 -0.73 -13.90
N LYS A 52 -10.39 -1.78 -14.27
CA LYS A 52 -10.17 -2.51 -15.50
C LYS A 52 -11.29 -2.21 -16.49
N VAL A 53 -10.90 -1.70 -17.64
CA VAL A 53 -11.84 -1.37 -18.72
C VAL A 53 -11.70 -2.44 -19.81
N SER A 54 -12.81 -3.00 -20.22
CA SER A 54 -12.93 -3.87 -21.39
C SER A 54 -14.08 -3.38 -22.27
N GLU A 55 -14.23 -3.93 -23.45
CA GLU A 55 -15.37 -3.61 -24.35
C GLU A 55 -16.73 -3.92 -23.71
N ALA A 56 -16.78 -4.94 -22.86
CA ALA A 56 -18.02 -5.41 -22.23
C ALA A 56 -18.34 -4.73 -20.91
N ALA A 57 -17.33 -4.25 -20.16
CA ALA A 57 -17.55 -3.74 -18.80
C ALA A 57 -16.40 -2.88 -18.26
N ILE A 58 -16.75 -2.01 -17.32
CA ILE A 58 -15.81 -1.37 -16.41
C ILE A 58 -15.91 -2.11 -15.08
N THR A 59 -14.83 -2.77 -14.69
CA THR A 59 -14.77 -3.54 -13.44
C THR A 59 -13.83 -2.86 -12.45
N LEU A 60 -14.30 -2.66 -11.23
CA LEU A 60 -13.51 -2.13 -10.12
C LEU A 60 -13.04 -3.31 -9.25
N TYR A 61 -11.75 -3.35 -8.94
CA TYR A 61 -11.15 -4.30 -8.01
C TYR A 61 -10.67 -3.55 -6.77
N ALA A 62 -11.15 -3.95 -5.60
CA ALA A 62 -10.86 -3.30 -4.34
C ALA A 62 -9.87 -4.08 -3.49
N PHE A 63 -8.97 -3.36 -2.83
CA PHE A 63 -7.91 -3.87 -1.97
C PHE A 63 -7.83 -3.06 -0.67
N GLY A 64 -7.38 -3.70 0.40
CA GLY A 64 -7.17 -3.06 1.69
C GLY A 64 -5.94 -2.14 1.73
N SER A 65 -4.99 -2.33 0.81
CA SER A 65 -3.80 -1.51 0.69
C SER A 65 -3.41 -1.26 -0.77
N ASP A 66 -2.64 -0.18 -1.01
CA ASP A 66 -2.09 0.09 -2.35
C ASP A 66 -0.99 -0.91 -2.75
N GLU A 67 -0.35 -1.55 -1.77
CA GLU A 67 0.59 -2.64 -2.01
C GLU A 67 -0.11 -3.87 -2.60
N GLU A 68 -1.23 -4.31 -2.00
CA GLU A 68 -2.04 -5.41 -2.56
C GLU A 68 -2.51 -5.09 -3.99
N ARG A 69 -2.99 -3.86 -4.22
CA ARG A 69 -3.36 -3.39 -5.55
C ARG A 69 -2.17 -3.44 -6.53
N ALA A 70 -0.99 -3.00 -6.10
CA ALA A 70 0.20 -3.00 -6.94
C ALA A 70 0.62 -4.43 -7.33
N TRP A 71 0.54 -5.38 -6.39
CA TRP A 71 0.76 -6.79 -6.66
C TRP A 71 -0.31 -7.37 -7.60
N PHE A 72 -1.58 -6.96 -7.46
CA PHE A 72 -2.63 -7.36 -8.39
C PHE A 72 -2.31 -6.98 -9.84
N VAL A 73 -1.80 -5.78 -10.07
CA VAL A 73 -1.37 -5.34 -11.40
C VAL A 73 -0.13 -6.14 -11.85
N ARG A 74 0.88 -6.26 -11.00
CA ARG A 74 2.12 -6.98 -11.31
C ARG A 74 1.89 -8.44 -11.68
N LEU A 75 0.99 -9.12 -10.98
CA LEU A 75 0.66 -10.51 -11.27
C LEU A 75 0.05 -10.69 -12.68
N GLN A 76 -0.70 -9.71 -13.16
CA GLN A 76 -1.31 -9.75 -14.49
C GLN A 76 -0.34 -9.49 -15.64
N ASP A 77 0.90 -9.04 -15.35
CA ASP A 77 1.97 -8.99 -16.35
C ASP A 77 2.47 -10.39 -16.73
N VAL A 78 2.16 -11.40 -15.91
CA VAL A 78 2.55 -12.80 -16.16
C VAL A 78 1.55 -13.45 -17.12
N HIS A 79 2.06 -14.06 -18.17
CA HIS A 79 1.19 -14.74 -19.16
C HIS A 79 0.33 -15.83 -18.51
N GLY A 80 -0.99 -15.74 -18.73
CA GLY A 80 -1.98 -16.67 -18.18
C GLY A 80 -2.54 -16.27 -16.81
N VAL A 81 -2.12 -15.15 -16.24
CA VAL A 81 -2.69 -14.59 -15.01
C VAL A 81 -3.71 -13.51 -15.37
N ALA A 82 -4.99 -13.84 -15.28
CA ALA A 82 -6.07 -12.87 -15.38
C ALA A 82 -6.47 -12.33 -14.01
N GLY A 83 -7.30 -11.27 -13.97
CA GLY A 83 -7.74 -10.64 -12.74
C GLY A 83 -8.28 -11.60 -11.68
N LYS A 84 -9.06 -12.63 -12.07
CA LYS A 84 -9.58 -13.64 -11.15
C LYS A 84 -8.48 -14.47 -10.48
N ALA A 85 -7.46 -14.86 -11.25
CA ALA A 85 -6.32 -15.61 -10.70
C ALA A 85 -5.45 -14.71 -9.79
N ALA A 86 -5.20 -13.46 -10.19
CA ALA A 86 -4.47 -12.51 -9.38
C ALA A 86 -5.17 -12.23 -8.03
N MET A 87 -6.51 -12.06 -8.04
CA MET A 87 -7.31 -11.93 -6.81
C MET A 87 -7.20 -13.16 -5.92
N ALA A 88 -7.32 -14.37 -6.49
CA ALA A 88 -7.23 -15.61 -5.73
C ALA A 88 -5.84 -15.80 -5.09
N ILE A 89 -4.77 -15.36 -5.75
CA ILE A 89 -3.42 -15.38 -5.20
C ILE A 89 -3.33 -14.44 -3.99
N LEU A 90 -3.75 -13.20 -4.13
CA LEU A 90 -3.69 -12.20 -3.05
C LEU A 90 -4.65 -12.51 -1.90
N ASP A 91 -5.67 -13.28 -2.14
CA ASP A 91 -6.58 -13.77 -1.11
C ASP A 91 -5.95 -14.88 -0.25
N ALA A 92 -5.19 -15.76 -0.89
CA ALA A 92 -4.51 -16.88 -0.23
C ALA A 92 -3.16 -16.51 0.40
N ILE A 93 -2.46 -15.50 -0.15
CA ILE A 93 -1.06 -15.20 0.15
C ILE A 93 -0.92 -13.70 0.39
N THR A 94 -0.20 -13.30 1.44
CA THR A 94 0.11 -11.89 1.69
C THR A 94 1.17 -11.37 0.70
N PRO A 95 1.24 -10.04 0.44
CA PRO A 95 2.30 -9.44 -0.37
C PRO A 95 3.72 -9.86 0.06
N SER A 96 3.97 -9.92 1.36
CA SER A 96 5.28 -10.32 1.92
C SER A 96 5.59 -11.81 1.68
N GLU A 97 4.60 -12.70 1.87
CA GLU A 97 4.76 -14.13 1.55
C GLU A 97 4.97 -14.34 0.04
N LEU A 98 4.25 -13.59 -0.80
CA LEU A 98 4.40 -13.65 -2.25
C LEU A 98 5.80 -13.20 -2.69
N MET A 99 6.30 -12.11 -2.13
CA MET A 99 7.65 -11.62 -2.40
C MET A 99 8.71 -12.66 -2.01
N ASN A 100 8.57 -13.27 -0.83
CA ASN A 100 9.48 -14.31 -0.36
C ASN A 100 9.43 -15.56 -1.26
N ALA A 101 8.23 -16.01 -1.64
CA ALA A 101 8.06 -17.15 -2.53
C ALA A 101 8.72 -16.92 -3.90
N ILE A 102 8.60 -15.72 -4.47
CA ILE A 102 9.26 -15.34 -5.72
C ILE A 102 10.78 -15.31 -5.53
N ALA A 103 11.30 -14.71 -4.46
CA ALA A 103 12.73 -14.62 -4.19
C ALA A 103 13.39 -15.99 -4.01
N LEU A 104 12.69 -16.93 -3.39
CA LEU A 104 13.14 -18.31 -3.15
C LEU A 104 12.83 -19.26 -4.31
N GLY A 105 12.05 -18.85 -5.31
CA GLY A 105 11.55 -19.72 -6.38
C GLY A 105 10.56 -20.78 -5.89
N ASP A 106 9.92 -20.57 -4.73
CA ASP A 106 8.99 -21.52 -4.14
C ASP A 106 7.59 -21.39 -4.76
N ALA A 107 7.37 -22.11 -5.84
CA ALA A 107 6.07 -22.15 -6.52
C ALA A 107 4.98 -22.85 -5.68
N SER A 108 5.33 -23.65 -4.69
CA SER A 108 4.35 -24.42 -3.90
C SER A 108 3.42 -23.50 -3.10
N VAL A 109 3.93 -22.39 -2.60
CA VAL A 109 3.14 -21.37 -1.89
C VAL A 109 2.00 -20.83 -2.75
N LEU A 110 2.27 -20.57 -4.04
CA LEU A 110 1.27 -20.03 -4.97
C LEU A 110 0.17 -21.04 -5.31
N THR A 111 0.44 -22.33 -5.22
CA THR A 111 -0.59 -23.36 -5.48
C THR A 111 -1.68 -23.42 -4.40
N ARG A 112 -1.49 -22.71 -3.27
CA ARG A 112 -2.54 -22.52 -2.25
C ARG A 112 -3.71 -21.70 -2.78
N ALA A 113 -3.49 -20.90 -3.81
CA ALA A 113 -4.51 -20.08 -4.42
C ALA A 113 -5.43 -20.91 -5.32
N LYS A 114 -6.74 -20.76 -5.14
CA LYS A 114 -7.75 -21.49 -5.93
C LYS A 114 -7.59 -21.19 -7.43
N GLY A 115 -7.41 -22.25 -8.22
CA GLY A 115 -7.26 -22.15 -9.67
C GLY A 115 -5.83 -21.88 -10.14
N VAL A 116 -4.84 -21.85 -9.24
CA VAL A 116 -3.42 -21.76 -9.57
C VAL A 116 -2.78 -23.14 -9.48
N GLY A 117 -2.56 -23.75 -10.63
CA GLY A 117 -1.86 -25.03 -10.71
C GLY A 117 -0.34 -24.87 -10.76
N LYS A 118 0.39 -26.00 -10.61
CA LYS A 118 1.85 -26.05 -10.55
C LYS A 118 2.52 -25.29 -11.70
N LYS A 119 2.09 -25.51 -12.95
CA LYS A 119 2.67 -24.85 -14.14
C LYS A 119 2.52 -23.32 -14.11
N LEU A 120 1.37 -22.82 -13.64
CA LEU A 120 1.15 -21.38 -13.53
C LEU A 120 1.97 -20.79 -12.37
N ALA A 121 2.05 -21.48 -11.24
CA ALA A 121 2.85 -21.08 -10.09
C ALA A 121 4.35 -21.00 -10.44
N GLU A 122 4.91 -22.00 -11.14
CA GLU A 122 6.29 -22.00 -11.64
C GLU A 122 6.54 -20.85 -12.63
N ARG A 123 5.58 -20.57 -13.50
CA ARG A 123 5.68 -19.43 -14.41
C ARG A 123 5.71 -18.10 -13.67
N ILE A 124 4.81 -17.91 -12.68
CA ILE A 124 4.77 -16.68 -11.88
C ILE A 124 6.09 -16.45 -11.15
N THR A 125 6.61 -17.47 -10.46
CA THR A 125 7.90 -17.35 -9.76
C THR A 125 9.05 -17.10 -10.73
N GLY A 126 9.08 -17.76 -11.88
CA GLY A 126 10.12 -17.58 -12.91
C GLY A 126 10.08 -16.21 -13.60
N GLU A 127 8.91 -15.77 -14.04
CA GLU A 127 8.77 -14.48 -14.75
C GLU A 127 8.95 -13.26 -13.83
N LEU A 128 8.67 -13.41 -12.54
CA LEU A 128 8.83 -12.34 -11.56
C LEU A 128 10.16 -12.40 -10.81
N ALA A 129 10.93 -13.48 -10.94
CA ALA A 129 12.26 -13.61 -10.36
C ALA A 129 13.18 -12.45 -10.78
N GLY A 130 13.89 -11.85 -9.82
CA GLY A 130 14.79 -10.74 -10.07
C GLY A 130 14.14 -9.39 -10.39
N LYS A 131 12.81 -9.33 -10.52
CA LYS A 131 12.11 -8.07 -10.67
C LYS A 131 11.90 -7.41 -9.30
N PRO A 132 12.09 -6.09 -9.18
CA PRO A 132 11.83 -5.40 -7.92
C PRO A 132 10.36 -5.52 -7.54
N PRO A 133 10.03 -5.52 -6.23
CA PRO A 133 8.64 -5.52 -5.78
C PRO A 133 7.89 -4.33 -6.39
N PRO A 134 6.61 -4.49 -6.70
CA PRO A 134 5.84 -3.42 -7.30
C PRO A 134 5.71 -2.25 -6.31
N MET A 135 5.98 -1.06 -6.79
CA MET A 135 5.75 0.16 -6.02
C MET A 135 4.27 0.53 -6.10
N GLY A 136 3.72 1.03 -4.99
CA GLY A 136 2.40 1.64 -4.98
C GLY A 136 2.28 2.75 -6.02
N ARG A 137 1.04 3.04 -6.44
CA ARG A 137 0.75 4.00 -7.52
C ARG A 137 1.34 5.39 -7.27
N PHE A 138 1.38 5.78 -6.03
CA PHE A 138 1.83 7.11 -5.62
C PHE A 138 3.18 7.09 -4.91
N GLY A 139 3.93 5.98 -4.97
CA GLY A 139 5.15 5.79 -4.19
C GLY A 139 4.86 5.76 -2.68
N LYS A 140 5.80 6.17 -1.86
CA LYS A 140 5.54 6.53 -0.46
C LYS A 140 4.93 7.94 -0.42
N PHE A 141 3.71 8.12 -0.92
CA PHE A 141 2.96 9.32 -0.55
C PHE A 141 2.57 9.14 0.92
N GLU A 142 3.16 9.94 1.76
CA GLU A 142 2.51 10.32 3.01
C GLU A 142 1.11 10.79 2.62
N THR A 143 0.10 10.00 2.97
CA THR A 143 -1.27 10.46 2.88
C THR A 143 -1.33 11.68 3.77
N ALA A 144 -1.48 12.87 3.17
CA ALA A 144 -1.92 14.03 3.91
C ALA A 144 -3.17 13.56 4.66
N GLN A 145 -3.04 13.38 5.97
CA GLN A 145 -4.18 13.13 6.83
C GLN A 145 -5.11 14.30 6.61
N VAL A 146 -6.26 14.04 6.00
CA VAL A 146 -7.36 14.98 6.02
C VAL A 146 -7.72 15.07 7.50
N ALA A 147 -7.22 16.12 8.15
CA ALA A 147 -7.52 16.46 9.52
C ALA A 147 -9.01 16.77 9.59
N GLY A 148 -9.77 15.86 10.16
CA GLY A 148 -11.18 16.07 10.42
C GLY A 148 -11.87 14.78 10.76
N LEU A 149 -11.58 14.20 11.91
CA LEU A 149 -12.49 13.64 12.91
C LEU A 149 -11.65 12.88 13.95
N ALA A 150 -11.87 13.24 15.18
CA ALA A 150 -11.12 12.92 16.37
C ALA A 150 -10.80 11.43 16.56
N SER A 151 -9.54 11.13 16.82
CA SER A 151 -9.13 10.01 17.68
C SER A 151 -7.85 10.39 18.42
N ALA A 152 -7.83 10.08 19.69
CA ALA A 152 -6.90 10.48 20.73
C ALA A 152 -5.39 10.33 20.42
N PRO A 153 -4.51 11.05 21.15
CA PRO A 153 -3.09 11.16 20.84
C PRO A 153 -2.33 9.88 21.21
N VAL A 154 -1.71 9.25 20.24
CA VAL A 154 -0.66 8.25 20.47
C VAL A 154 0.68 8.87 20.06
N ALA A 155 1.48 9.13 21.07
CA ALA A 155 2.93 9.43 21.11
C ALA A 155 3.58 10.02 19.83
N ALA A 156 3.72 11.35 19.84
CA ALA A 156 4.30 12.18 18.77
C ALA A 156 5.85 12.22 18.73
N THR A 157 6.56 11.19 19.15
CA THR A 157 8.04 11.27 19.29
C THR A 157 8.83 10.74 18.10
N THR A 158 8.20 10.01 17.16
CA THR A 158 8.87 9.51 15.95
C THR A 158 8.63 10.36 14.70
N GLY A 159 7.62 11.24 14.69
CA GLY A 159 7.25 12.08 13.55
C GLY A 159 8.25 13.21 13.28
N ALA A 160 8.59 13.99 14.30
CA ALA A 160 9.39 15.20 14.15
C ALA A 160 10.83 14.93 13.64
N ARG A 161 11.46 13.86 14.08
CA ARG A 161 12.78 13.44 13.56
C ARG A 161 12.73 13.06 12.09
N SER A 162 11.71 12.29 11.70
CA SER A 162 11.55 11.85 10.30
C SER A 162 11.28 13.04 9.36
N GLU A 163 10.49 14.00 9.80
CA GLU A 163 10.20 15.22 9.06
C GLU A 163 11.45 16.11 8.94
N ALA A 164 12.23 16.25 10.00
CA ALA A 164 13.48 17.01 9.99
C ALA A 164 14.52 16.38 9.03
N ILE A 165 14.65 15.04 9.02
CA ILE A 165 15.53 14.33 8.07
C ILE A 165 15.08 14.57 6.64
N SER A 166 13.78 14.43 6.36
CA SER A 166 13.21 14.64 5.03
C SER A 166 13.44 16.07 4.53
N ALA A 167 13.29 17.07 5.40
CA ALA A 167 13.55 18.47 5.06
C ALA A 167 15.04 18.71 4.68
N LEU A 168 15.97 18.13 5.42
CA LEU A 168 17.40 18.25 5.14
C LEU A 168 17.81 17.55 3.83
N VAL A 169 17.22 16.40 3.54
CA VAL A 169 17.42 15.69 2.26
C VAL A 169 16.90 16.52 1.09
N ASN A 170 15.73 17.17 1.23
CA ASN A 170 15.20 18.09 0.22
C ASN A 170 16.07 19.35 0.03
N LEU A 171 16.82 19.77 1.05
CA LEU A 171 17.82 20.84 0.96
C LEU A 171 19.15 20.39 0.33
N GLY A 172 19.26 19.11 -0.07
CA GLY A 172 20.41 18.57 -0.80
C GLY A 172 21.46 17.86 0.05
N TYR A 173 21.24 17.65 1.33
CA TYR A 173 22.14 16.89 2.19
C TYR A 173 21.96 15.37 1.99
N ALA A 174 23.05 14.60 2.10
CA ALA A 174 22.97 13.16 2.03
C ALA A 174 22.12 12.60 3.21
N GLN A 175 21.32 11.59 2.96
CA GLN A 175 20.40 11.01 3.96
C GLN A 175 21.12 10.54 5.24
N SER A 176 22.34 10.00 5.10
CA SER A 176 23.19 9.58 6.22
C SER A 176 23.62 10.75 7.10
N ASP A 177 23.98 11.88 6.48
CA ASP A 177 24.43 13.08 7.19
C ASP A 177 23.27 13.80 7.85
N ALA A 178 22.14 13.91 7.15
CA ALA A 178 20.89 14.43 7.69
C ALA A 178 20.42 13.62 8.91
N ALA A 179 20.41 12.28 8.82
CA ALA A 179 20.00 11.42 9.93
C ALA A 179 20.93 11.57 11.15
N ARG A 180 22.25 11.67 10.93
CA ARG A 180 23.24 11.86 12.01
C ARG A 180 23.09 13.23 12.67
N ALA A 181 22.92 14.29 11.89
CA ALA A 181 22.76 15.65 12.39
C ALA A 181 21.46 15.81 13.20
N VAL A 182 20.35 15.26 12.71
CA VAL A 182 19.07 15.26 13.45
C VAL A 182 19.15 14.43 14.72
N ALA A 183 19.84 13.28 14.71
CA ALA A 183 20.03 12.47 15.92
C ALA A 183 20.92 13.19 16.97
N SER A 184 21.90 14.00 16.55
CA SER A 184 22.69 14.85 17.44
C SER A 184 21.84 16.01 17.98
N ALA A 185 21.13 16.72 17.10
CA ALA A 185 20.27 17.85 17.45
C ALA A 185 19.15 17.47 18.44
N ALA A 186 18.58 16.26 18.32
CA ALA A 186 17.53 15.76 19.19
C ALA A 186 17.99 15.54 20.64
N LYS A 187 19.29 15.31 20.87
CA LYS A 187 19.85 15.17 22.21
C LYS A 187 19.90 16.50 22.97
N ASP A 188 20.07 17.61 22.23
CA ASP A 188 20.28 18.93 22.80
C ASP A 188 19.01 19.80 22.81
N ALA A 189 18.13 19.64 21.81
CA ALA A 189 16.95 20.47 21.58
C ALA A 189 15.61 19.82 21.91
N GLY A 190 15.59 18.52 22.27
CA GLY A 190 14.34 17.75 22.44
C GLY A 190 13.74 17.28 21.11
N ASP A 191 12.73 16.40 21.20
CA ASP A 191 12.15 15.68 20.05
C ASP A 191 10.85 16.29 19.51
N ASP A 192 10.34 17.37 20.10
CA ASP A 192 8.95 17.78 19.91
C ASP A 192 8.74 18.84 18.83
N ASP A 193 9.77 19.56 18.39
CA ASP A 193 9.64 20.65 17.40
C ASP A 193 10.54 20.44 16.18
N VAL A 194 9.91 20.16 15.03
CA VAL A 194 10.56 19.96 13.73
C VAL A 194 11.44 21.15 13.34
N SER A 195 10.95 22.38 13.58
CA SER A 195 11.66 23.61 13.20
C SER A 195 12.93 23.81 14.02
N LEU A 196 12.91 23.47 15.29
CA LEU A 196 14.08 23.52 16.18
C LEU A 196 15.09 22.44 15.78
N LEU A 197 14.63 21.22 15.47
CA LEU A 197 15.47 20.11 15.02
C LEU A 197 16.18 20.46 13.71
N ILE A 198 15.47 21.03 12.73
CA ILE A 198 16.05 21.43 11.45
C ILE A 198 17.13 22.53 11.66
N LYS A 199 16.84 23.56 12.44
CA LYS A 199 17.80 24.64 12.72
C LYS A 199 19.06 24.12 13.43
N ALA A 200 18.88 23.25 14.42
CA ALA A 200 20.01 22.68 15.17
C ALA A 200 20.85 21.74 14.27
N ALA A 201 20.20 20.91 13.46
CA ALA A 201 20.87 20.01 12.54
C ALA A 201 21.62 20.76 11.42
N LEU A 202 21.07 21.85 10.88
CA LEU A 202 21.75 22.71 9.91
C LEU A 202 22.99 23.37 10.51
N LYS A 203 22.94 23.77 11.78
CA LYS A 203 24.09 24.34 12.50
C LYS A 203 25.22 23.31 12.72
N GLU A 204 24.84 22.04 12.90
CA GLU A 204 25.77 20.92 13.00
C GLU A 204 26.44 20.61 11.64
N LEU A 205 25.66 20.62 10.55
CA LEU A 205 26.11 20.34 9.19
C LEU A 205 26.94 21.48 8.57
N ALA A 206 26.87 22.69 9.13
CA ALA A 206 27.64 23.86 8.68
C ALA A 206 29.02 24.00 9.38
N ARG A 207 29.34 23.07 10.28
CA ARG A 207 30.66 23.01 10.96
C ARG A 207 31.62 22.09 10.24
#